data_1fe3520eec4b0080c1b86ee667fcc0db
#
_entry.id   1fe3520eec4b0080c1b86ee667fcc0db
#
_cell.length_a   1.000
_cell.length_b   1.000
_cell.length_c   1.000
_cell.angle_alpha   90.00
_cell.angle_beta   90.00
_cell.angle_gamma   90.00
#
_symmetry.space_group_name_H-M   'P 1'
#
loop_
_entity.id
_entity.type
_entity.pdbx_description
1 polymer ?
#
loop_
_entity_poly.entity_id
_entity_poly.type
_entity_poly.pdbx_seq_one_letter_code
_entity_poly.pdbx_strand_id
1 'polypeptide(L)'
;VEGVNALGLEFGIWFEPEMVSEDSDLYRAHPDWAMQIPGRHAVRSRNQMALDMSRKDVQDYLIERINAILDDANIYYVKWDINRSLADIWSNELPADRQGEVYHRYILGLYRVMDEIILTHPDILFEGCSGGGGRYDAAMLHYYPQYWVSDNNHPIDRLKLHYGTSFV
;
A
#
# COMPACT_ATOMS: atom_id res chain seq x y z
N VAL A 1 -9.17 -1.30 20.10
CA VAL A 1 -10.39 -1.50 19.31
C VAL A 1 -11.60 -1.62 20.25
N GLU A 2 -11.65 -2.62 21.14
CA GLU A 2 -12.80 -2.90 22.03
C GLU A 2 -13.31 -1.66 22.79
N GLY A 3 -12.43 -0.84 23.38
CA GLY A 3 -12.79 0.37 24.10
C GLY A 3 -13.48 1.43 23.24
N VAL A 4 -13.13 1.51 21.95
CA VAL A 4 -13.78 2.41 20.97
C VAL A 4 -15.16 1.88 20.63
N ASN A 5 -15.26 0.58 20.32
CA ASN A 5 -16.54 -0.05 20.00
C ASN A 5 -17.52 -0.02 21.18
N ALA A 6 -17.05 -0.13 22.43
CA ALA A 6 -17.88 0.00 23.63
C ALA A 6 -18.53 1.38 23.79
N LEU A 7 -17.97 2.41 23.15
CA LEU A 7 -18.54 3.75 23.08
C LEU A 7 -19.54 3.94 21.93
N GLY A 8 -19.84 2.89 21.18
CA GLY A 8 -20.69 2.95 19.99
C GLY A 8 -20.03 3.59 18.77
N LEU A 9 -18.68 3.65 18.75
CA LEU A 9 -17.90 4.18 17.64
C LEU A 9 -17.28 3.04 16.83
N GLU A 10 -17.17 3.25 15.54
CA GLU A 10 -16.45 2.38 14.63
C GLU A 10 -14.94 2.69 14.68
N PHE A 11 -14.10 1.65 14.55
CA PHE A 11 -12.65 1.79 14.58
C PHE A 11 -12.08 1.66 13.17
N GLY A 12 -11.19 2.58 12.82
CA GLY A 12 -10.41 2.55 11.59
C GLY A 12 -8.91 2.46 11.83
N ILE A 13 -8.18 1.90 10.87
CA ILE A 13 -6.72 1.76 10.92
C ILE A 13 -6.08 2.26 9.62
N TRP A 14 -4.86 2.77 9.72
CA TRP A 14 -4.03 3.14 8.59
C TRP A 14 -2.92 2.11 8.38
N PHE A 15 -2.75 1.66 7.14
CA PHE A 15 -1.66 0.80 6.72
C PHE A 15 -0.82 1.45 5.62
N GLU A 16 0.49 1.22 5.64
CA GLU A 16 1.41 1.51 4.55
C GLU A 16 2.22 0.24 4.21
N PRO A 17 1.56 -0.81 3.69
CA PRO A 17 2.11 -2.15 3.69
C PRO A 17 3.16 -2.39 2.59
N GLU A 18 3.25 -1.51 1.61
CA GLU A 18 4.21 -1.61 0.51
C GLU A 18 5.60 -1.05 0.87
N MET A 19 5.75 -0.61 2.12
CA MET A 19 6.96 0.05 2.62
C MET A 19 7.64 -0.77 3.71
N VAL A 20 8.97 -0.64 3.80
CA VAL A 20 9.77 -1.25 4.86
C VAL A 20 10.82 -0.28 5.38
N SER A 21 10.99 -0.20 6.69
CA SER A 21 12.08 0.52 7.34
C SER A 21 13.27 -0.42 7.55
N GLU A 22 14.48 0.08 7.31
CA GLU A 22 15.71 -0.67 7.63
C GLU A 22 15.84 -0.97 9.13
N ASP A 23 15.24 -0.13 9.98
CA ASP A 23 15.16 -0.37 11.42
C ASP A 23 13.88 -1.10 11.82
N SER A 24 13.56 -2.17 11.10
CA SER A 24 12.46 -3.08 11.41
C SER A 24 12.92 -4.52 11.48
N ASP A 25 12.20 -5.35 12.24
CA ASP A 25 12.49 -6.79 12.31
C ASP A 25 12.30 -7.46 10.95
N LEU A 26 11.32 -7.00 10.17
CA LEU A 26 11.08 -7.48 8.81
C LEU A 26 12.31 -7.28 7.92
N TYR A 27 12.86 -6.07 7.89
CA TYR A 27 14.05 -5.80 7.07
C TYR A 27 15.28 -6.56 7.58
N ARG A 28 15.47 -6.67 8.89
CA ARG A 28 16.58 -7.45 9.47
C ARG A 28 16.50 -8.93 9.11
N ALA A 29 15.29 -9.48 9.03
CA ALA A 29 15.06 -10.87 8.64
C ALA A 29 15.17 -11.08 7.11
N HIS A 30 14.72 -10.12 6.33
CA HIS A 30 14.59 -10.20 4.87
C HIS A 30 15.04 -8.92 4.17
N PRO A 31 16.34 -8.56 4.23
CA PRO A 31 16.84 -7.35 3.57
C PRO A 31 16.72 -7.40 2.04
N ASP A 32 16.66 -8.61 1.48
CA ASP A 32 16.48 -8.89 0.06
C ASP A 32 15.06 -8.65 -0.46
N TRP A 33 14.09 -8.42 0.45
CA TRP A 33 12.71 -8.08 0.09
C TRP A 33 12.52 -6.60 -0.27
N ALA A 34 13.46 -5.76 0.12
CA ALA A 34 13.43 -4.35 -0.26
C ALA A 34 13.96 -4.17 -1.69
N MET A 35 13.26 -3.34 -2.47
CA MET A 35 13.72 -2.95 -3.80
C MET A 35 14.95 -2.06 -3.68
N GLN A 36 16.08 -2.54 -4.20
CA GLN A 36 17.35 -1.81 -4.20
C GLN A 36 18.24 -2.27 -5.36
N ILE A 37 18.71 -1.33 -6.17
CA ILE A 37 19.66 -1.62 -7.24
C ILE A 37 21.02 -1.97 -6.64
N PRO A 38 21.59 -3.16 -6.95
CA PRO A 38 22.89 -3.57 -6.43
C PRO A 38 23.99 -2.54 -6.69
N GLY A 39 24.81 -2.27 -5.68
CA GLY A 39 25.93 -1.34 -5.78
C GLY A 39 25.56 0.15 -5.73
N ARG A 40 24.31 0.48 -5.51
CA ARG A 40 23.85 1.86 -5.29
C ARG A 40 23.37 2.04 -3.84
N HIS A 41 23.46 3.29 -3.36
CA HIS A 41 22.78 3.65 -2.11
C HIS A 41 21.27 3.59 -2.32
N ALA A 42 20.56 2.97 -1.39
CA ALA A 42 19.11 2.90 -1.44
C ALA A 42 18.49 4.30 -1.42
N VAL A 43 17.54 4.53 -2.30
CA VAL A 43 16.72 5.75 -2.32
C VAL A 43 15.64 5.60 -1.26
N ARG A 44 15.75 6.35 -0.17
CA ARG A 44 14.78 6.36 0.92
C ARG A 44 13.82 7.53 0.79
N SER A 45 12.59 7.31 1.17
CA SER A 45 11.61 8.36 1.44
C SER A 45 11.01 8.11 2.82
N ARG A 46 11.00 9.11 3.68
CA ARG A 46 10.53 8.98 5.08
C ARG A 46 11.27 7.86 5.86
N ASN A 47 12.56 7.64 5.57
CA ASN A 47 13.38 6.55 6.09
C ASN A 47 12.88 5.13 5.74
N GLN A 48 12.14 4.99 4.66
CA GLN A 48 11.58 3.74 4.18
C GLN A 48 12.02 3.44 2.75
N MET A 49 12.02 2.15 2.40
CA MET A 49 12.17 1.61 1.06
C MET A 49 10.88 0.90 0.64
N ALA A 50 10.68 0.66 -0.66
CA ALA A 50 9.57 -0.14 -1.12
C ALA A 50 9.90 -1.63 -1.00
N LEU A 51 8.92 -2.44 -0.60
CA LEU A 51 8.97 -3.90 -0.71
C LEU A 51 8.84 -4.33 -2.16
N ASP A 52 9.48 -5.42 -2.52
CA ASP A 52 9.38 -6.02 -3.85
C ASP A 52 8.10 -6.84 -4.00
N MET A 53 7.02 -6.17 -4.38
CA MET A 53 5.72 -6.81 -4.62
C MET A 53 5.71 -7.78 -5.82
N SER A 54 6.79 -7.83 -6.61
CA SER A 54 6.91 -8.85 -7.67
C SER A 54 7.18 -10.25 -7.10
N ARG A 55 7.60 -10.35 -5.84
CA ARG A 55 7.91 -11.59 -5.13
C ARG A 55 6.69 -12.19 -4.46
N LYS A 56 6.52 -13.48 -4.67
CA LYS A 56 5.40 -14.21 -4.07
C LYS A 56 5.49 -14.31 -2.53
N ASP A 57 6.68 -14.50 -1.99
CA ASP A 57 6.91 -14.59 -0.54
C ASP A 57 6.59 -13.28 0.19
N VAL A 58 6.90 -12.12 -0.42
CA VAL A 58 6.48 -10.79 0.09
C VAL A 58 4.96 -10.67 0.08
N GLN A 59 4.31 -11.05 -1.02
CA GLN A 59 2.86 -11.02 -1.14
C GLN A 59 2.20 -11.91 -0.08
N ASP A 60 2.65 -13.15 0.05
CA ASP A 60 2.10 -14.13 1.00
C ASP A 60 2.24 -13.62 2.45
N TYR A 61 3.38 -13.03 2.79
CA TYR A 61 3.61 -12.42 4.10
C TYR A 61 2.62 -11.29 4.39
N LEU A 62 2.42 -10.37 3.44
CA LEU A 62 1.50 -9.24 3.61
C LEU A 62 0.06 -9.71 3.75
N ILE A 63 -0.37 -10.68 2.93
CA ILE A 63 -1.69 -11.28 2.99
C ILE A 63 -1.92 -11.89 4.38
N GLU A 64 -1.00 -12.73 4.84
CA GLU A 64 -1.10 -13.37 6.16
C GLU A 64 -1.19 -12.35 7.29
N ARG A 65 -0.28 -11.36 7.30
CA ARG A 65 -0.19 -10.40 8.41
C ARG A 65 -1.35 -9.42 8.47
N ILE A 66 -1.80 -8.95 7.33
CA ILE A 66 -2.92 -7.99 7.28
C ILE A 66 -4.22 -8.69 7.62
N ASN A 67 -4.49 -9.86 7.02
CA ASN A 67 -5.69 -10.64 7.34
C ASN A 67 -5.73 -11.00 8.82
N ALA A 68 -4.62 -11.42 9.43
CA ALA A 68 -4.56 -11.71 10.86
C ALA A 68 -4.96 -10.50 11.74
N ILE A 69 -4.64 -9.26 11.33
CA ILE A 69 -5.05 -8.05 12.05
C ILE A 69 -6.54 -7.76 11.84
N LEU A 70 -7.03 -7.92 10.61
CA LEU A 70 -8.42 -7.63 10.27
C LEU A 70 -9.39 -8.66 10.86
N ASP A 71 -8.97 -9.93 10.94
CA ASP A 71 -9.77 -11.02 11.53
C ASP A 71 -9.80 -10.98 13.07
N ASP A 72 -8.73 -10.46 13.71
CA ASP A 72 -8.62 -10.43 15.19
C ASP A 72 -9.37 -9.25 15.83
N ALA A 73 -9.73 -8.22 15.06
CA ALA A 73 -10.27 -6.99 15.60
C ALA A 73 -11.48 -6.47 14.78
N ASN A 74 -12.46 -5.90 15.49
CA ASN A 74 -13.61 -5.28 14.84
C ASN A 74 -13.24 -3.94 14.22
N ILE A 75 -12.72 -3.99 12.99
CA ILE A 75 -12.26 -2.87 12.18
C ILE A 75 -13.29 -2.61 11.09
N TYR A 76 -13.72 -1.36 10.95
CA TYR A 76 -14.70 -0.90 9.96
C TYR A 76 -14.08 -0.16 8.78
N TYR A 77 -12.89 0.40 8.99
CA TYR A 77 -12.26 1.25 7.99
C TYR A 77 -10.76 1.00 7.93
N VAL A 78 -10.24 0.90 6.72
CA VAL A 78 -8.79 0.79 6.44
C VAL A 78 -8.40 1.86 5.43
N LYS A 79 -7.43 2.71 5.79
CA LYS A 79 -6.75 3.56 4.83
C LYS A 79 -5.46 2.88 4.38
N TRP A 80 -5.41 2.51 3.11
CA TRP A 80 -4.24 1.90 2.48
C TRP A 80 -3.42 2.98 1.77
N ASP A 81 -2.19 3.16 2.17
CA ASP A 81 -1.34 4.23 1.69
C ASP A 81 0.00 3.75 1.14
N ILE A 82 0.59 4.55 0.27
CA ILE A 82 2.00 4.50 -0.15
C ILE A 82 2.50 5.93 -0.35
N ASN A 83 3.41 6.39 0.49
CA ASN A 83 3.85 7.79 0.50
C ASN A 83 5.16 8.01 -0.23
N ARG A 84 5.37 7.30 -1.33
CA ARG A 84 6.51 7.53 -2.22
C ARG A 84 6.26 7.03 -3.63
N SER A 85 7.00 7.57 -4.58
CA SER A 85 7.15 6.97 -5.90
C SER A 85 8.06 5.74 -5.80
N LEU A 86 7.80 4.72 -6.60
CA LEU A 86 8.70 3.58 -6.72
C LEU A 86 10.01 4.05 -7.34
N ALA A 87 11.09 3.88 -6.61
CA ALA A 87 12.46 4.12 -7.05
C ALA A 87 13.26 2.83 -6.83
N ASP A 88 14.48 2.77 -7.38
CA ASP A 88 15.32 1.57 -7.28
C ASP A 88 14.60 0.30 -7.78
N ILE A 89 13.93 0.41 -8.94
CA ILE A 89 13.18 -0.70 -9.55
C ILE A 89 14.13 -1.85 -9.86
N TRP A 90 14.20 -2.79 -8.94
CA TRP A 90 15.04 -3.97 -9.01
C TRP A 90 14.47 -5.08 -8.12
N SER A 91 14.46 -6.31 -8.63
CA SER A 91 14.11 -7.50 -7.85
C SER A 91 15.33 -8.40 -7.69
N ASN A 92 15.64 -8.77 -6.45
CA ASN A 92 16.72 -9.71 -6.19
C ASN A 92 16.40 -11.16 -6.62
N GLU A 93 15.13 -11.44 -6.94
CA GLU A 93 14.67 -12.75 -7.42
C GLU A 93 14.81 -12.90 -8.94
N LEU A 94 14.72 -11.79 -9.68
CA LEU A 94 14.78 -11.83 -11.14
C LEU A 94 16.21 -11.73 -11.68
N PRO A 95 16.56 -12.49 -12.73
CA PRO A 95 17.83 -12.34 -13.41
C PRO A 95 17.95 -10.97 -14.11
N ALA A 96 19.18 -10.56 -14.40
CA ALA A 96 19.48 -9.22 -14.93
C ALA A 96 18.78 -8.87 -16.24
N ASP A 97 18.57 -9.84 -17.11
CA ASP A 97 17.88 -9.70 -18.41
C ASP A 97 16.37 -9.55 -18.27
N ARG A 98 15.80 -9.84 -17.10
CA ARG A 98 14.36 -9.73 -16.81
C ARG A 98 14.00 -8.58 -15.89
N GLN A 99 14.94 -7.75 -15.49
CA GLN A 99 14.67 -6.61 -14.60
C GLN A 99 13.67 -5.60 -15.19
N GLY A 100 13.55 -5.52 -16.51
CA GLY A 100 12.52 -4.72 -17.17
C GLY A 100 11.07 -5.14 -16.89
N GLU A 101 10.85 -6.35 -16.33
CA GLU A 101 9.53 -6.85 -15.96
C GLU A 101 9.09 -6.44 -14.54
N VAL A 102 10.02 -5.99 -13.69
CA VAL A 102 9.79 -5.78 -12.25
C VAL A 102 8.61 -4.87 -12.01
N TYR A 103 8.52 -3.74 -12.71
CA TYR A 103 7.43 -2.78 -12.50
C TYR A 103 6.06 -3.38 -12.82
N HIS A 104 5.94 -4.11 -13.91
CA HIS A 104 4.69 -4.80 -14.27
C HIS A 104 4.34 -5.91 -13.27
N ARG A 105 5.34 -6.71 -12.87
CA ARG A 105 5.16 -7.76 -11.88
C ARG A 105 4.79 -7.22 -10.50
N TYR A 106 5.35 -6.06 -10.12
CA TYR A 106 4.99 -5.34 -8.91
C TYR A 106 3.47 -5.07 -8.86
N ILE A 107 2.94 -4.50 -9.94
CA ILE A 107 1.50 -4.17 -10.03
C ILE A 107 0.63 -5.43 -9.99
N LEU A 108 1.01 -6.49 -10.70
CA LEU A 108 0.28 -7.76 -10.63
C LEU A 108 0.32 -8.38 -9.22
N GLY A 109 1.46 -8.29 -8.54
CA GLY A 109 1.60 -8.73 -7.16
C GLY A 109 0.77 -7.91 -6.18
N LEU A 110 0.72 -6.60 -6.39
CA LEU A 110 -0.13 -5.71 -5.61
C LEU A 110 -1.62 -6.05 -5.79
N TYR A 111 -2.07 -6.29 -7.03
CA TYR A 111 -3.45 -6.70 -7.28
C TYR A 111 -3.78 -8.02 -6.58
N ARG A 112 -2.90 -9.01 -6.63
CA ARG A 112 -3.10 -10.26 -5.89
C ARG A 112 -3.27 -10.01 -4.38
N VAL A 113 -2.43 -9.16 -3.79
CA VAL A 113 -2.55 -8.81 -2.36
C VAL A 113 -3.88 -8.12 -2.06
N MET A 114 -4.31 -7.22 -2.94
CA MET A 114 -5.61 -6.54 -2.81
C MET A 114 -6.78 -7.50 -2.96
N ASP A 115 -6.72 -8.44 -3.92
CA ASP A 115 -7.76 -9.48 -4.10
C ASP A 115 -7.93 -10.31 -2.83
N GLU A 116 -6.83 -10.75 -2.23
CA GLU A 116 -6.81 -11.64 -1.05
C GLU A 116 -7.11 -10.92 0.27
N ILE A 117 -7.11 -9.59 0.29
CA ILE A 117 -7.40 -8.80 1.49
C ILE A 117 -8.71 -8.04 1.34
N ILE A 118 -8.85 -7.23 0.30
CA ILE A 118 -9.98 -6.30 0.17
C ILE A 118 -11.27 -7.04 -0.18
N LEU A 119 -11.19 -7.96 -1.15
CA LEU A 119 -12.38 -8.69 -1.59
C LEU A 119 -12.84 -9.76 -0.58
N THR A 120 -11.97 -10.17 0.35
CA THR A 120 -12.33 -11.11 1.42
C THR A 120 -12.94 -10.43 2.65
N HIS A 121 -12.86 -9.09 2.75
CA HIS A 121 -13.42 -8.30 3.84
C HIS A 121 -14.47 -7.27 3.32
N PRO A 122 -15.58 -7.72 2.75
CA PRO A 122 -16.56 -6.84 2.09
C PRO A 122 -17.26 -5.85 3.04
N ASP A 123 -17.23 -6.11 4.34
CA ASP A 123 -17.84 -5.26 5.37
C ASP A 123 -16.89 -4.14 5.86
N ILE A 124 -15.63 -4.14 5.41
CA ILE A 124 -14.64 -3.10 5.74
C ILE A 124 -14.60 -2.07 4.61
N LEU A 125 -14.72 -0.80 4.94
CA LEU A 125 -14.51 0.29 3.99
C LEU A 125 -13.01 0.51 3.78
N PHE A 126 -12.51 0.20 2.60
CA PHE A 126 -11.14 0.50 2.21
C PHE A 126 -11.05 1.84 1.47
N GLU A 127 -10.16 2.73 1.94
CA GLU A 127 -9.81 3.97 1.27
C GLU A 127 -8.40 3.86 0.69
N GLY A 128 -8.27 4.14 -0.61
CA GLY A 128 -6.97 4.24 -1.27
C GLY A 128 -6.32 5.60 -1.06
N CYS A 129 -5.01 5.60 -0.80
CA CYS A 129 -4.17 6.77 -0.74
C CYS A 129 -2.79 6.47 -1.34
N SER A 130 -2.18 7.46 -1.95
CA SER A 130 -0.83 7.34 -2.49
C SER A 130 -0.15 8.71 -2.43
N GLY A 131 0.13 9.17 -1.20
CA GLY A 131 0.51 10.56 -0.96
C GLY A 131 -0.56 11.52 -1.50
N GLY A 132 -1.82 11.23 -1.23
CA GLY A 132 -2.98 11.78 -1.94
C GLY A 132 -3.37 10.92 -3.13
N GLY A 133 -3.65 11.54 -4.29
CA GLY A 133 -4.15 10.89 -5.50
C GLY A 133 -3.10 10.30 -6.44
N GLY A 134 -1.91 9.94 -5.95
CA GLY A 134 -0.80 9.51 -6.83
C GLY A 134 -1.05 8.22 -7.64
N ARG A 135 -2.04 7.42 -7.25
CA ARG A 135 -2.50 6.22 -7.99
C ARG A 135 -4.01 6.23 -8.23
N TYR A 136 -4.59 7.39 -8.43
CA TYR A 136 -6.01 7.53 -8.74
C TYR A 136 -6.26 7.12 -10.20
N ASP A 137 -6.56 5.85 -10.41
CA ASP A 137 -6.81 5.23 -11.71
C ASP A 137 -7.93 4.18 -11.64
N ALA A 138 -8.39 3.69 -12.79
CA ALA A 138 -9.51 2.77 -12.88
C ALA A 138 -9.28 1.44 -12.14
N ALA A 139 -8.04 0.95 -12.07
CA ALA A 139 -7.73 -0.27 -11.36
C ALA A 139 -7.80 -0.07 -9.84
N MET A 140 -7.29 1.04 -9.34
CA MET A 140 -7.41 1.37 -7.91
C MET A 140 -8.86 1.61 -7.50
N LEU A 141 -9.68 2.21 -8.36
CA LEU A 141 -11.13 2.39 -8.13
C LEU A 141 -11.92 1.08 -8.13
N HIS A 142 -11.37 -0.01 -8.69
CA HIS A 142 -11.95 -1.35 -8.55
C HIS A 142 -11.86 -1.86 -7.10
N TYR A 143 -10.75 -1.56 -6.41
CA TYR A 143 -10.52 -2.02 -5.04
C TYR A 143 -11.02 -1.04 -3.97
N TYR A 144 -10.92 0.25 -4.25
CA TYR A 144 -11.21 1.29 -3.26
C TYR A 144 -12.48 2.05 -3.62
N PRO A 145 -13.60 1.82 -2.91
CA PRO A 145 -14.82 2.60 -3.09
C PRO A 145 -14.67 4.05 -2.64
N GLN A 146 -13.62 4.35 -1.88
CA GLN A 146 -13.26 5.69 -1.43
C GLN A 146 -11.77 5.95 -1.70
N TYR A 147 -11.44 7.16 -2.13
CA TYR A 147 -10.06 7.55 -2.42
C TYR A 147 -9.71 8.93 -1.87
N TRP A 148 -8.57 9.02 -1.20
CA TRP A 148 -8.01 10.28 -0.71
C TRP A 148 -7.26 10.98 -1.84
N VAL A 149 -7.91 11.93 -2.51
CA VAL A 149 -7.42 12.52 -3.76
C VAL A 149 -6.28 13.53 -3.58
N SER A 150 -6.10 14.09 -2.38
CA SER A 150 -5.02 15.05 -2.09
C SER A 150 -4.88 15.31 -0.60
N ASP A 151 -3.63 15.48 -0.13
CA ASP A 151 -3.30 15.92 1.23
C ASP A 151 -3.52 17.43 1.44
N ASN A 152 -3.77 18.19 0.37
CA ASN A 152 -4.09 19.60 0.49
C ASN A 152 -5.53 19.80 1.01
N ASN A 153 -5.64 20.23 2.26
CA ASN A 153 -6.91 20.46 2.95
C ASN A 153 -7.40 21.92 2.93
N HIS A 154 -6.74 22.80 2.18
CA HIS A 154 -7.20 24.17 2.03
C HIS A 154 -8.59 24.20 1.37
N PRO A 155 -9.61 24.82 1.97
CA PRO A 155 -11.00 24.66 1.53
C PRO A 155 -11.26 25.06 0.07
N ILE A 156 -10.63 26.13 -0.40
CA ILE A 156 -10.80 26.62 -1.78
C ILE A 156 -10.13 25.68 -2.80
N ASP A 157 -8.95 25.13 -2.43
CA ASP A 157 -8.25 24.19 -3.30
C ASP A 157 -8.98 22.85 -3.39
N ARG A 158 -9.61 22.42 -2.27
CA ARG A 158 -10.44 21.20 -2.25
C ARG A 158 -11.57 21.24 -3.27
N LEU A 159 -12.20 22.38 -3.51
CA LEU A 159 -13.23 22.52 -4.54
C LEU A 159 -12.69 22.18 -5.94
N LYS A 160 -11.49 22.66 -6.27
CA LYS A 160 -10.84 22.37 -7.56
C LYS A 160 -10.39 20.91 -7.65
N LEU A 161 -9.83 20.37 -6.57
CA LEU A 161 -9.37 18.98 -6.50
C LEU A 161 -10.54 18.01 -6.70
N HIS A 162 -11.64 18.18 -5.97
CA HIS A 162 -12.82 17.33 -6.12
C HIS A 162 -13.47 17.47 -7.50
N TYR A 163 -13.55 18.69 -8.02
CA TYR A 163 -14.05 18.91 -9.37
C TYR A 163 -13.19 18.19 -10.41
N GLY A 164 -11.85 18.34 -10.33
CA GLY A 164 -10.93 17.68 -11.25
C GLY A 164 -11.02 16.16 -11.23
N THR A 165 -11.11 15.55 -10.03
CA THR A 165 -11.21 14.08 -9.87
C THR A 165 -12.57 13.51 -10.28
N SER A 166 -13.61 14.34 -10.41
CA SER A 166 -14.94 13.88 -10.86
C SER A 166 -15.01 13.54 -12.35
N PHE A 167 -13.95 13.81 -13.11
CA PHE A 167 -13.86 13.52 -14.55
C PHE A 167 -13.14 12.19 -14.87
N VAL A 168 -12.68 11.44 -13.89
CA VAL A 168 -11.93 10.18 -14.07
C VAL A 168 -12.86 8.99 -13.86
#